data_249cfdf4fc367933c4ca7391277b0d1b
#
_entry.id   249cfdf4fc367933c4ca7391277b0d1b
#
_cell.length_a   1.000
_cell.length_b   1.000
_cell.length_c   1.000
_cell.angle_alpha   90.00
_cell.angle_beta   90.00
_cell.angle_gamma   90.00
#
_symmetry.space_group_name_H-M   'P 1'
#
loop_
_entity.id
_entity.type
_entity.pdbx_description
1 polymer ?
#
loop_
_entity_poly.entity_id
_entity_poly.type
_entity_poly.pdbx_seq_one_letter_code
_entity_poly.pdbx_strand_id
1 'polypeptide(L)'
;MHKVYYQPEGIWVGDIMPYGEDGTFYLYHQRDTRNPGPFGEPFGWSLATTKDFVNYKDFGESLERGGDEEVDQYVYAGTVFKVGDKYHALYTGCNRDKVSARLMKQVLLHATSDDAVKWEKNIAETLLPPQEGYDDRNWRDPFVLWDEENKEYMLILGTRVGEDKHLMTGRLVKFTSKDLSTWEFQGDWWNPGLYTMFEMPDLFKMGDWWYLVFSEYSDGNKTRYRMSRSINGPWITPADDSFDGRAYYAARTAFDGERRVLFGWVPTRDEGGDPSSYLWGGTFMPLEIVQRADGTLGTKLPDSMLGAFGEAKAVEAFELSCESGKVEHVLAVDAGSTYMLEADIELAGDAAGFSVKLAEDAESGLAYEFRANLREGRLEFTAAPQYPWFQVNNMGLERPLFFKGEGTHHVRLVVDDDIATIFVDDVALNARFCNKKGQGVALTVTDGTLKCENATIASL
;
A
#
# COMPACT_ATOMS: atom_id res chain seq x y z
N MET A 1 -5.97 14.11 13.67
CA MET A 1 -6.04 14.34 12.19
C MET A 1 -4.61 14.27 11.68
N HIS A 2 -4.38 13.45 10.66
CA HIS A 2 -3.06 13.28 10.05
C HIS A 2 -2.58 14.60 9.45
N LYS A 3 -1.29 14.89 9.58
CA LYS A 3 -0.65 16.11 9.08
C LYS A 3 0.28 15.85 7.91
N VAL A 4 0.78 14.60 7.79
CA VAL A 4 1.72 14.16 6.76
C VAL A 4 1.03 13.28 5.75
N TYR A 5 0.25 12.32 6.22
CA TYR A 5 -0.49 11.39 5.37
C TYR A 5 -1.88 11.93 5.04
N TYR A 6 -2.30 11.72 3.79
CA TYR A 6 -3.56 12.29 3.30
C TYR A 6 -4.77 11.47 3.75
N GLN A 7 -5.68 12.16 4.42
CA GLN A 7 -7.01 11.66 4.72
C GLN A 7 -7.98 12.84 4.82
N PRO A 8 -8.96 12.96 3.91
CA PRO A 8 -9.99 13.98 4.01
C PRO A 8 -10.81 13.83 5.29
N GLU A 9 -11.31 14.94 5.81
CA GLU A 9 -12.12 14.95 7.02
C GLU A 9 -13.40 14.13 6.85
N GLY A 10 -13.66 13.21 7.78
CA GLY A 10 -14.84 12.33 7.76
C GLY A 10 -14.83 11.27 6.66
N ILE A 11 -13.71 11.08 5.97
CA ILE A 11 -13.56 10.10 4.88
C ILE A 11 -12.40 9.16 5.19
N TRP A 12 -12.64 7.88 5.02
CA TRP A 12 -11.61 6.85 4.98
C TRP A 12 -11.33 6.49 3.53
N VAL A 13 -10.08 6.66 3.12
CA VAL A 13 -9.64 6.39 1.75
C VAL A 13 -9.59 4.88 1.52
N GLY A 14 -10.24 4.42 0.47
CA GLY A 14 -10.17 3.04 0.01
C GLY A 14 -9.19 2.88 -1.14
N ASP A 15 -9.46 1.92 -2.03
CA ASP A 15 -8.58 1.58 -3.14
C ASP A 15 -8.31 2.79 -4.03
N ILE A 16 -7.05 2.92 -4.44
CA ILE A 16 -6.55 4.08 -5.19
C ILE A 16 -6.20 3.65 -6.61
N MET A 17 -6.74 4.37 -7.58
CA MET A 17 -6.47 4.23 -9.01
C MET A 17 -5.61 5.41 -9.46
N PRO A 18 -4.28 5.32 -9.29
CA PRO A 18 -3.40 6.45 -9.56
C PRO A 18 -3.13 6.59 -11.05
N TYR A 19 -3.00 7.84 -11.50
CA TYR A 19 -2.50 8.21 -12.81
C TYR A 19 -1.46 9.32 -12.66
N GLY A 20 -0.35 9.23 -13.39
CA GLY A 20 0.73 10.21 -13.34
C GLY A 20 0.95 10.88 -14.70
N GLU A 21 1.08 12.21 -14.72
CA GLU A 21 1.36 12.99 -15.92
C GLU A 21 2.06 14.31 -15.53
N ASP A 22 3.18 14.62 -16.18
CA ASP A 22 3.90 15.90 -16.06
C ASP A 22 4.18 16.32 -14.61
N GLY A 23 4.70 15.38 -13.80
CA GLY A 23 5.03 15.58 -12.40
C GLY A 23 3.82 15.70 -11.47
N THR A 24 2.60 15.43 -11.97
CA THR A 24 1.37 15.46 -11.20
C THR A 24 0.80 14.05 -11.06
N PHE A 25 0.42 13.69 -9.86
CA PHE A 25 -0.34 12.47 -9.58
C PHE A 25 -1.81 12.81 -9.41
N TYR A 26 -2.66 12.12 -10.16
CA TYR A 26 -4.11 12.10 -10.06
C TYR A 26 -4.49 10.85 -9.28
N LEU A 27 -5.03 11.02 -8.09
CA LEU A 27 -5.32 9.96 -7.15
C LEU A 27 -6.83 9.79 -7.08
N TYR A 28 -7.37 8.98 -7.99
CA TYR A 28 -8.76 8.57 -7.89
C TYR A 28 -8.85 7.53 -6.79
N HIS A 29 -9.83 7.65 -5.91
CA HIS A 29 -9.95 6.74 -4.80
C HIS A 29 -11.40 6.47 -4.43
N GLN A 30 -11.65 5.30 -3.93
CA GLN A 30 -12.89 4.98 -3.24
C GLN A 30 -12.90 5.68 -1.88
N ARG A 31 -14.10 5.91 -1.37
CA ARG A 31 -14.29 6.57 -0.07
C ARG A 31 -15.26 5.78 0.78
N ASP A 32 -15.09 5.88 2.09
CA ASP A 32 -16.02 5.37 3.08
C ASP A 32 -16.29 6.45 4.12
N THR A 33 -17.54 6.76 4.37
CA THR A 33 -17.97 7.71 5.40
C THR A 33 -18.34 7.02 6.71
N ARG A 34 -18.28 5.70 6.76
CA ARG A 34 -18.74 4.85 7.87
C ARG A 34 -20.23 5.01 8.18
N ASN A 35 -21.05 5.45 7.25
CA ASN A 35 -22.49 5.63 7.43
C ASN A 35 -23.27 4.71 6.47
N PRO A 36 -24.11 3.79 6.98
CA PRO A 36 -24.45 3.51 8.40
C PRO A 36 -23.39 2.71 9.16
N GLY A 37 -22.33 2.30 8.54
CA GLY A 37 -21.22 1.56 9.10
C GLY A 37 -20.11 1.41 8.06
N PRO A 38 -19.04 0.63 8.34
CA PRO A 38 -17.97 0.44 7.38
C PRO A 38 -18.47 -0.07 6.04
N PHE A 39 -18.04 0.59 4.95
CA PHE A 39 -18.40 0.24 3.58
C PHE A 39 -19.92 0.20 3.33
N GLY A 40 -20.67 1.07 4.01
CA GLY A 40 -22.16 1.01 4.04
C GLY A 40 -22.87 1.88 3.01
N GLU A 41 -22.23 2.91 2.52
CA GLU A 41 -22.78 3.92 1.60
C GLU A 41 -22.30 3.65 0.16
N PRO A 42 -23.19 3.72 -0.86
CA PRO A 42 -22.78 3.69 -2.25
C PRO A 42 -21.84 4.85 -2.61
N PHE A 43 -20.82 4.60 -3.44
CA PHE A 43 -19.81 5.59 -3.79
C PHE A 43 -19.33 5.49 -5.25
N GLY A 44 -18.94 6.65 -5.77
CA GLY A 44 -18.09 6.78 -6.96
C GLY A 44 -16.62 6.93 -6.62
N TRP A 45 -15.80 7.41 -7.56
CA TRP A 45 -14.43 7.78 -7.27
C TRP A 45 -14.33 9.26 -6.92
N SER A 46 -13.73 9.56 -5.80
CA SER A 46 -13.22 10.89 -5.48
C SER A 46 -11.85 11.10 -6.13
N LEU A 47 -11.47 12.35 -6.35
CA LEU A 47 -10.17 12.71 -6.93
C LEU A 47 -9.44 13.72 -6.05
N ALA A 48 -8.19 13.41 -5.73
CA ALA A 48 -7.22 14.38 -5.25
C ALA A 48 -6.01 14.42 -6.19
N THR A 49 -5.36 15.58 -6.32
CA THR A 49 -4.11 15.71 -7.08
C THR A 49 -3.01 16.25 -6.19
N THR A 50 -1.78 15.81 -6.45
CA THR A 50 -0.58 16.28 -5.76
C THR A 50 0.65 16.20 -6.67
N LYS A 51 1.67 17.00 -6.35
CA LYS A 51 3.02 16.93 -6.95
C LYS A 51 4.09 16.53 -5.94
N ASP A 52 3.79 16.73 -4.66
CA ASP A 52 4.77 16.67 -3.57
C ASP A 52 4.34 15.80 -2.39
N PHE A 53 3.11 15.25 -2.42
CA PHE A 53 2.54 14.44 -1.35
C PHE A 53 2.40 15.14 0.02
N VAL A 54 2.51 16.46 0.01
CA VAL A 54 2.29 17.36 1.16
C VAL A 54 1.08 18.24 0.89
N ASN A 55 1.01 18.79 -0.32
CA ASN A 55 -0.08 19.65 -0.76
C ASN A 55 -1.00 18.91 -1.70
N TYR A 56 -2.25 18.77 -1.30
CA TYR A 56 -3.29 18.11 -2.08
C TYR A 56 -4.36 19.10 -2.52
N LYS A 57 -4.79 18.97 -3.77
CA LYS A 57 -6.01 19.61 -4.26
C LYS A 57 -7.10 18.56 -4.36
N ASP A 58 -8.11 18.69 -3.52
CA ASP A 58 -9.29 17.83 -3.52
C ASP A 58 -10.33 18.37 -4.49
N PHE A 59 -10.90 17.48 -5.31
CA PHE A 59 -11.96 17.79 -6.27
C PHE A 59 -13.31 17.18 -5.85
N GLY A 60 -13.37 16.42 -4.76
CA GLY A 60 -14.53 15.66 -4.39
C GLY A 60 -14.81 14.49 -5.33
N GLU A 61 -16.07 14.14 -5.52
CA GLU A 61 -16.47 13.04 -6.41
C GLU A 61 -16.23 13.44 -7.88
N SER A 62 -15.46 12.63 -8.59
CA SER A 62 -15.03 12.85 -9.97
C SER A 62 -15.71 11.89 -10.94
N LEU A 63 -15.56 10.58 -10.75
CA LEU A 63 -16.38 9.58 -11.47
C LEU A 63 -17.57 9.22 -10.59
N GLU A 64 -18.71 9.84 -10.90
CA GLU A 64 -19.94 9.66 -10.12
C GLU A 64 -20.44 8.21 -10.16
N ARG A 65 -21.02 7.73 -9.08
CA ARG A 65 -21.75 6.44 -9.06
C ARG A 65 -23.00 6.47 -9.92
N GLY A 66 -23.53 5.31 -10.27
CA GLY A 66 -24.87 5.15 -10.81
C GLY A 66 -25.97 5.25 -9.75
N GLY A 67 -27.21 5.26 -10.19
CA GLY A 67 -28.39 5.18 -9.33
C GLY A 67 -28.51 3.83 -8.64
N ASP A 68 -29.48 3.71 -7.72
CA ASP A 68 -29.64 2.50 -6.89
C ASP A 68 -30.06 1.27 -7.72
N GLU A 69 -30.65 1.47 -8.89
CA GLU A 69 -31.02 0.39 -9.82
C GLU A 69 -29.97 0.12 -10.92
N GLU A 70 -28.91 0.93 -10.99
CA GLU A 70 -27.89 0.83 -12.01
C GLU A 70 -26.77 -0.16 -11.63
N VAL A 71 -26.03 -0.64 -12.64
CA VAL A 71 -24.99 -1.66 -12.47
C VAL A 71 -23.79 -1.14 -11.70
N ASP A 72 -23.55 0.16 -11.68
CA ASP A 72 -22.49 0.85 -10.98
C ASP A 72 -22.99 1.71 -9.81
N GLN A 73 -23.98 1.19 -9.08
CA GLN A 73 -24.39 1.72 -7.77
C GLN A 73 -23.16 1.97 -6.89
N TYR A 74 -22.19 1.05 -6.90
CA TYR A 74 -20.83 1.21 -6.37
C TYR A 74 -19.84 1.17 -7.52
N VAL A 75 -18.94 2.14 -7.57
CA VAL A 75 -17.81 2.15 -8.49
C VAL A 75 -16.59 1.58 -7.78
N TYR A 76 -16.32 0.30 -8.04
CA TYR A 76 -15.16 -0.39 -7.51
C TYR A 76 -13.90 -0.01 -8.29
N ALA A 77 -12.78 -0.63 -7.96
CA ALA A 77 -11.49 -0.26 -8.52
C ALA A 77 -11.40 -0.47 -10.04
N GLY A 78 -10.47 0.24 -10.63
CA GLY A 78 -10.23 0.28 -12.07
C GLY A 78 -8.88 0.89 -12.39
N THR A 79 -8.71 1.36 -13.60
CA THR A 79 -7.49 2.02 -14.08
C THR A 79 -7.82 3.27 -14.87
N VAL A 80 -6.96 4.28 -14.78
CA VAL A 80 -7.00 5.49 -15.61
C VAL A 80 -5.76 5.53 -16.49
N PHE A 81 -5.95 5.84 -17.76
CA PHE A 81 -4.87 5.99 -18.73
C PHE A 81 -5.26 7.00 -19.82
N LYS A 82 -4.28 7.45 -20.62
CA LYS A 82 -4.49 8.45 -21.68
C LYS A 82 -4.17 7.87 -23.04
N VAL A 83 -4.99 8.17 -24.04
CA VAL A 83 -4.77 7.83 -25.43
C VAL A 83 -5.01 9.07 -26.29
N GLY A 84 -3.97 9.56 -26.95
CA GLY A 84 -4.02 10.88 -27.59
C GLY A 84 -4.31 11.97 -26.57
N ASP A 85 -5.36 12.74 -26.82
CA ASP A 85 -5.79 13.82 -25.92
C ASP A 85 -6.95 13.42 -24.98
N LYS A 86 -7.38 12.14 -25.03
CA LYS A 86 -8.53 11.64 -24.25
C LYS A 86 -8.06 10.77 -23.09
N TYR A 87 -8.61 11.00 -21.91
CA TYR A 87 -8.47 10.13 -20.74
C TYR A 87 -9.54 9.04 -20.77
N HIS A 88 -9.16 7.86 -20.34
CA HIS A 88 -10.00 6.68 -20.27
C HIS A 88 -9.97 6.11 -18.85
N ALA A 89 -11.12 5.70 -18.33
CA ALA A 89 -11.24 4.93 -17.11
C ALA A 89 -11.95 3.62 -17.43
N LEU A 90 -11.28 2.48 -17.20
CA LEU A 90 -11.95 1.18 -17.11
C LEU A 90 -12.10 0.83 -15.64
N TYR A 91 -13.34 0.58 -15.21
CA TYR A 91 -13.66 0.39 -13.80
C TYR A 91 -14.65 -0.76 -13.59
N THR A 92 -14.76 -1.21 -12.37
CA THR A 92 -15.71 -2.24 -11.98
C THR A 92 -16.98 -1.62 -11.44
N GLY A 93 -18.10 -1.88 -12.08
CA GLY A 93 -19.43 -1.57 -11.55
C GLY A 93 -19.97 -2.73 -10.71
N CYS A 94 -20.60 -2.40 -9.59
CA CYS A 94 -21.24 -3.36 -8.72
C CYS A 94 -22.52 -2.78 -8.13
N ASN A 95 -23.63 -3.52 -8.24
CA ASN A 95 -24.85 -3.21 -7.51
C ASN A 95 -24.97 -4.19 -6.34
N ARG A 96 -24.69 -3.74 -5.12
CA ARG A 96 -24.60 -4.60 -3.94
C ARG A 96 -25.94 -5.16 -3.52
N ASP A 97 -27.03 -4.43 -3.72
CA ASP A 97 -28.39 -4.89 -3.40
C ASP A 97 -28.76 -6.10 -4.28
N LYS A 98 -28.44 -6.02 -5.58
CA LYS A 98 -28.67 -7.10 -6.53
C LYS A 98 -27.72 -8.26 -6.33
N VAL A 99 -26.45 -8.02 -5.95
CA VAL A 99 -25.51 -9.07 -5.54
C VAL A 99 -26.01 -9.81 -4.32
N SER A 100 -26.49 -9.09 -3.29
CA SER A 100 -27.06 -9.68 -2.09
C SER A 100 -28.29 -10.54 -2.40
N ALA A 101 -29.10 -10.11 -3.37
CA ALA A 101 -30.22 -10.88 -3.91
C ALA A 101 -29.80 -11.97 -4.93
N ARG A 102 -28.50 -12.11 -5.22
CA ARG A 102 -27.94 -13.01 -6.25
C ARG A 102 -28.43 -12.74 -7.68
N LEU A 103 -28.75 -11.48 -7.98
CA LEU A 103 -29.31 -11.08 -9.28
C LEU A 103 -28.33 -10.30 -10.15
N MET A 104 -27.23 -9.75 -9.56
CA MET A 104 -26.27 -8.95 -10.29
C MET A 104 -24.86 -9.48 -10.16
N LYS A 105 -24.08 -9.24 -11.17
CA LYS A 105 -22.66 -9.58 -11.31
C LYS A 105 -21.80 -8.33 -11.17
N GLN A 106 -20.53 -8.49 -10.82
CA GLN A 106 -19.54 -7.46 -11.07
C GLN A 106 -19.28 -7.40 -12.57
N VAL A 107 -19.19 -6.20 -13.13
CA VAL A 107 -18.99 -5.98 -14.57
C VAL A 107 -17.96 -4.89 -14.78
N LEU A 108 -17.21 -4.95 -15.88
CA LEU A 108 -16.30 -3.87 -16.25
C LEU A 108 -17.05 -2.86 -17.13
N LEU A 109 -16.78 -1.59 -16.88
CA LEU A 109 -17.39 -0.45 -17.54
C LEU A 109 -16.31 0.52 -18.00
N HIS A 110 -16.65 1.39 -18.93
CA HIS A 110 -15.74 2.37 -19.51
C HIS A 110 -16.32 3.78 -19.40
N ALA A 111 -15.48 4.74 -19.04
CA ALA A 111 -15.77 6.16 -19.09
C ALA A 111 -14.62 6.90 -19.76
N THR A 112 -14.92 8.07 -20.33
CA THR A 112 -13.93 8.94 -20.95
C THR A 112 -13.99 10.34 -20.39
N SER A 113 -12.87 11.09 -20.49
CA SER A 113 -12.78 12.46 -20.01
C SER A 113 -11.85 13.29 -20.90
N ASP A 114 -12.12 14.59 -21.00
CA ASP A 114 -11.23 15.55 -21.66
C ASP A 114 -10.28 16.25 -20.67
N ASP A 115 -10.60 16.22 -19.37
CA ASP A 115 -9.89 16.98 -18.34
C ASP A 115 -9.39 16.13 -17.15
N ALA A 116 -9.59 14.81 -17.20
CA ALA A 116 -9.29 13.88 -16.12
C ALA A 116 -10.07 14.16 -14.80
N VAL A 117 -11.08 15.02 -14.84
CA VAL A 117 -11.88 15.41 -13.66
C VAL A 117 -13.35 15.04 -13.84
N LYS A 118 -13.90 15.30 -15.02
CA LYS A 118 -15.30 14.99 -15.35
C LYS A 118 -15.37 13.85 -16.35
N TRP A 119 -16.20 12.86 -16.05
CA TRP A 119 -16.26 11.62 -16.82
C TRP A 119 -17.60 11.43 -17.52
N GLU A 120 -17.55 11.01 -18.77
CA GLU A 120 -18.69 10.55 -19.54
C GLU A 120 -18.69 9.03 -19.56
N LYS A 121 -19.78 8.42 -19.08
CA LYS A 121 -19.92 6.96 -18.98
C LYS A 121 -20.51 6.37 -20.24
N ASN A 122 -19.91 5.35 -20.79
CA ASN A 122 -20.34 4.63 -21.99
C ASN A 122 -20.87 3.22 -21.66
N ILE A 123 -21.73 3.11 -20.65
CA ILE A 123 -22.16 1.83 -20.05
C ILE A 123 -22.74 0.86 -21.11
N ALA A 124 -23.55 1.36 -22.03
CA ALA A 124 -24.22 0.51 -23.02
C ALA A 124 -23.28 -0.08 -24.10
N GLU A 125 -22.14 0.57 -24.33
CA GLU A 125 -21.23 0.24 -25.43
C GLU A 125 -20.06 -0.66 -24.99
N THR A 126 -19.72 -0.65 -23.70
CA THR A 126 -18.46 -1.23 -23.22
C THR A 126 -18.60 -2.12 -21.98
N LEU A 127 -19.77 -2.70 -21.79
CA LEU A 127 -20.00 -3.61 -20.68
C LEU A 127 -19.31 -4.96 -20.92
N LEU A 128 -18.30 -5.31 -20.10
CA LEU A 128 -17.61 -6.59 -20.15
C LEU A 128 -18.03 -7.47 -18.94
N PRO A 129 -19.00 -8.36 -19.14
CA PRO A 129 -19.48 -9.22 -18.07
C PRO A 129 -18.49 -10.35 -17.77
N PRO A 130 -18.65 -11.00 -16.61
CA PRO A 130 -17.93 -12.24 -16.30
C PRO A 130 -18.13 -13.30 -17.39
N GLN A 131 -17.06 -14.00 -17.72
CA GLN A 131 -17.07 -15.05 -18.70
C GLN A 131 -17.52 -16.39 -18.09
N GLU A 132 -18.02 -17.30 -18.91
CA GLU A 132 -18.48 -18.62 -18.46
C GLU A 132 -17.36 -19.38 -17.75
N GLY A 133 -17.66 -19.97 -16.59
CA GLY A 133 -16.72 -20.73 -15.75
C GLY A 133 -15.99 -19.91 -14.71
N TYR A 134 -16.12 -18.59 -14.71
CA TYR A 134 -15.52 -17.71 -13.69
C TYR A 134 -16.56 -17.22 -12.68
N ASP A 135 -16.08 -16.86 -11.48
CA ASP A 135 -16.93 -16.35 -10.40
C ASP A 135 -17.43 -14.93 -10.74
N ASP A 136 -18.74 -14.78 -10.84
CA ASP A 136 -19.39 -13.55 -11.24
C ASP A 136 -19.47 -12.46 -10.14
N ARG A 137 -19.05 -12.79 -8.91
CA ARG A 137 -18.93 -11.87 -7.79
C ARG A 137 -17.49 -11.46 -7.52
N ASN A 138 -16.56 -12.04 -8.24
CA ASN A 138 -15.13 -11.75 -8.17
C ASN A 138 -14.59 -11.55 -9.58
N TRP A 139 -15.02 -10.46 -10.23
CA TRP A 139 -14.65 -10.07 -11.57
C TRP A 139 -14.38 -8.57 -11.57
N ARG A 140 -13.16 -8.17 -11.17
CA ARG A 140 -12.89 -6.78 -10.83
C ARG A 140 -11.46 -6.32 -10.99
N ASP A 141 -11.27 -5.03 -10.76
CA ASP A 141 -10.01 -4.31 -10.67
C ASP A 141 -9.21 -4.34 -11.97
N PRO A 142 -9.82 -3.96 -13.13
CA PRO A 142 -9.14 -3.98 -14.39
C PRO A 142 -7.90 -3.06 -14.38
N PHE A 143 -6.86 -3.51 -15.07
CA PHE A 143 -5.68 -2.74 -15.38
C PHE A 143 -5.41 -2.80 -16.87
N VAL A 144 -5.17 -1.66 -17.50
CA VAL A 144 -4.95 -1.54 -18.95
C VAL A 144 -3.60 -0.94 -19.25
N LEU A 145 -2.88 -1.54 -20.18
CA LEU A 145 -1.66 -0.98 -20.75
C LEU A 145 -1.60 -1.20 -22.27
N TRP A 146 -0.77 -0.43 -22.92
CA TRP A 146 -0.41 -0.66 -24.33
C TRP A 146 0.70 -1.70 -24.42
N ASP A 147 0.47 -2.77 -25.14
CA ASP A 147 1.47 -3.79 -25.46
C ASP A 147 2.21 -3.38 -26.73
N GLU A 148 3.43 -2.88 -26.56
CA GLU A 148 4.28 -2.40 -27.65
C GLU A 148 4.68 -3.53 -28.63
N GLU A 149 4.81 -4.76 -28.17
CA GLU A 149 5.20 -5.89 -28.98
C GLU A 149 4.07 -6.32 -29.92
N ASN A 150 2.84 -6.45 -29.39
CA ASN A 150 1.67 -6.90 -30.13
C ASN A 150 0.86 -5.75 -30.76
N LYS A 151 1.21 -4.49 -30.45
CA LYS A 151 0.52 -3.29 -30.92
C LYS A 151 -0.98 -3.34 -30.62
N GLU A 152 -1.30 -3.62 -29.37
CA GLU A 152 -2.66 -3.71 -28.85
C GLU A 152 -2.76 -3.29 -27.40
N TYR A 153 -3.94 -2.92 -26.94
CA TYR A 153 -4.22 -2.74 -25.52
C TYR A 153 -4.42 -4.11 -24.89
N MET A 154 -3.75 -4.30 -23.77
CA MET A 154 -3.89 -5.46 -22.90
C MET A 154 -4.63 -5.03 -21.64
N LEU A 155 -5.73 -5.72 -21.32
CA LEU A 155 -6.45 -5.58 -20.07
C LEU A 155 -6.27 -6.86 -19.27
N ILE A 156 -5.88 -6.73 -18.01
CA ILE A 156 -5.87 -7.81 -17.02
C ILE A 156 -6.82 -7.47 -15.88
N LEU A 157 -7.45 -8.46 -15.30
CA LEU A 157 -8.30 -8.29 -14.11
C LEU A 157 -8.24 -9.51 -13.21
N GLY A 158 -8.57 -9.31 -11.93
CA GLY A 158 -8.65 -10.36 -10.95
C GLY A 158 -9.97 -11.11 -10.99
N THR A 159 -9.90 -12.44 -10.91
CA THR A 159 -11.05 -13.32 -10.80
C THR A 159 -10.66 -14.64 -10.13
N ARG A 160 -11.62 -15.56 -10.01
CA ARG A 160 -11.41 -16.95 -9.55
C ARG A 160 -12.38 -17.91 -10.22
N VAL A 161 -12.14 -19.20 -10.04
CA VAL A 161 -13.05 -20.27 -10.48
C VAL A 161 -13.72 -20.90 -9.26
N GLY A 162 -15.03 -21.10 -9.33
CA GLY A 162 -15.82 -21.61 -8.24
C GLY A 162 -16.18 -20.60 -7.17
N GLU A 163 -17.20 -20.89 -6.38
CA GLU A 163 -17.72 -19.99 -5.33
C GLU A 163 -17.03 -20.19 -3.97
N ASP A 164 -16.27 -21.26 -3.79
CA ASP A 164 -15.63 -21.58 -2.51
C ASP A 164 -14.40 -20.69 -2.27
N LYS A 165 -14.54 -19.75 -1.34
CA LYS A 165 -13.47 -18.83 -0.95
C LYS A 165 -12.25 -19.48 -0.28
N HIS A 166 -12.34 -20.74 0.09
CA HIS A 166 -11.23 -21.50 0.68
C HIS A 166 -10.34 -22.17 -0.38
N LEU A 167 -10.78 -22.20 -1.63
CA LEU A 167 -9.99 -22.74 -2.72
C LEU A 167 -9.03 -21.68 -3.25
N MET A 168 -7.77 -22.06 -3.46
CA MET A 168 -6.73 -21.20 -4.04
C MET A 168 -6.88 -21.15 -5.58
N THR A 169 -8.03 -20.66 -6.04
CA THR A 169 -8.41 -20.62 -7.46
C THR A 169 -8.35 -19.23 -8.08
N GLY A 170 -7.79 -18.27 -7.36
CA GLY A 170 -7.54 -16.91 -7.84
C GLY A 170 -6.64 -16.90 -9.07
N ARG A 171 -6.95 -16.01 -10.01
CA ARG A 171 -6.23 -15.85 -11.26
C ARG A 171 -6.39 -14.47 -11.84
N LEU A 172 -5.49 -14.14 -12.74
CA LEU A 172 -5.64 -13.00 -13.63
C LEU A 172 -6.04 -13.51 -15.01
N VAL A 173 -7.08 -12.92 -15.59
CA VAL A 173 -7.51 -13.17 -16.97
C VAL A 173 -7.13 -11.99 -17.85
N LYS A 174 -7.04 -12.23 -19.15
CA LYS A 174 -6.63 -11.23 -20.14
C LYS A 174 -7.69 -11.00 -21.21
N PHE A 175 -7.85 -9.74 -21.58
CA PHE A 175 -8.49 -9.30 -22.81
C PHE A 175 -7.49 -8.50 -23.65
N THR A 176 -7.73 -8.44 -24.95
CA THR A 176 -6.99 -7.59 -25.87
C THR A 176 -7.94 -6.74 -26.71
N SER A 177 -7.47 -5.55 -27.12
CA SER A 177 -8.22 -4.62 -27.96
C SER A 177 -7.30 -3.82 -28.87
N LYS A 178 -7.76 -3.48 -30.06
CA LYS A 178 -7.06 -2.55 -30.98
C LYS A 178 -7.58 -1.11 -30.86
N ASP A 179 -8.78 -0.92 -30.32
CA ASP A 179 -9.55 0.32 -30.40
C ASP A 179 -10.22 0.76 -29.10
N LEU A 180 -10.04 0.00 -28.01
CA LEU A 180 -10.68 0.20 -26.69
C LEU A 180 -12.21 0.01 -26.67
N SER A 181 -12.83 -0.24 -27.81
CA SER A 181 -14.27 -0.46 -27.94
C SER A 181 -14.64 -1.93 -28.04
N THR A 182 -13.79 -2.70 -28.71
CA THR A 182 -13.96 -4.15 -28.90
C THR A 182 -12.87 -4.89 -28.16
N TRP A 183 -13.28 -5.74 -27.22
CA TRP A 183 -12.37 -6.53 -26.39
C TRP A 183 -12.54 -8.02 -26.66
N GLU A 184 -11.43 -8.70 -26.93
CA GLU A 184 -11.39 -10.15 -27.13
C GLU A 184 -10.86 -10.84 -25.87
N PHE A 185 -11.65 -11.77 -25.33
CA PHE A 185 -11.25 -12.56 -24.17
C PHE A 185 -10.20 -13.60 -24.55
N GLN A 186 -9.09 -13.63 -23.82
CA GLN A 186 -7.95 -14.50 -24.07
C GLN A 186 -7.81 -15.64 -23.03
N GLY A 187 -8.71 -15.69 -22.02
CA GLY A 187 -8.64 -16.70 -20.95
C GLY A 187 -7.69 -16.35 -19.82
N ASP A 188 -7.25 -17.37 -19.10
CA ASP A 188 -6.30 -17.24 -18.00
C ASP A 188 -4.95 -16.72 -18.52
N TRP A 189 -4.49 -15.60 -17.97
CA TRP A 189 -3.17 -15.06 -18.25
C TRP A 189 -2.13 -15.50 -17.20
N TRP A 190 -2.54 -15.54 -15.91
CA TRP A 190 -1.71 -16.02 -14.81
C TRP A 190 -2.55 -16.74 -13.78
N ASN A 191 -2.22 -18.00 -13.51
CA ASN A 191 -2.96 -18.89 -12.61
C ASN A 191 -1.97 -19.75 -11.80
N PRO A 192 -1.35 -19.18 -10.75
CA PRO A 192 -0.31 -19.87 -10.00
C PRO A 192 -0.82 -20.83 -8.93
N GLY A 193 -2.14 -20.82 -8.61
CA GLY A 193 -2.70 -21.65 -7.53
C GLY A 193 -2.28 -21.26 -6.12
N LEU A 194 -1.97 -19.97 -5.89
CA LEU A 194 -1.41 -19.50 -4.62
C LEU A 194 -2.43 -18.85 -3.69
N TYR A 195 -3.43 -18.13 -4.24
CA TYR A 195 -4.35 -17.31 -3.47
C TYR A 195 -5.79 -17.48 -3.93
N THR A 196 -6.72 -17.08 -3.08
CA THR A 196 -8.16 -17.10 -3.41
C THR A 196 -8.51 -16.04 -4.46
N MET A 197 -7.83 -14.91 -4.44
CA MET A 197 -8.06 -13.77 -5.33
C MET A 197 -6.77 -12.98 -5.50
N PHE A 198 -6.63 -12.31 -6.64
CA PHE A 198 -5.63 -11.29 -6.91
C PHE A 198 -6.37 -9.98 -7.14
N GLU A 199 -6.28 -9.07 -6.18
CA GLU A 199 -6.91 -7.75 -6.24
C GLU A 199 -5.93 -6.70 -6.76
N MET A 200 -6.45 -5.63 -7.34
CA MET A 200 -5.68 -4.47 -7.75
C MET A 200 -4.44 -4.80 -8.61
N PRO A 201 -4.53 -5.67 -9.63
CA PRO A 201 -3.37 -5.95 -10.47
C PRO A 201 -2.85 -4.68 -11.12
N ASP A 202 -1.51 -4.56 -11.17
CA ASP A 202 -0.77 -3.47 -11.80
C ASP A 202 0.45 -4.06 -12.51
N LEU A 203 0.70 -3.65 -13.72
CA LEU A 203 1.74 -4.20 -14.56
C LEU A 203 2.58 -3.08 -15.18
N PHE A 204 3.87 -3.05 -14.89
CA PHE A 204 4.78 -2.05 -15.43
C PHE A 204 6.17 -2.60 -15.73
N LYS A 205 6.90 -1.86 -16.56
CA LYS A 205 8.31 -2.13 -16.84
C LYS A 205 9.20 -1.06 -16.20
N MET A 206 10.28 -1.51 -15.55
CA MET A 206 11.31 -0.64 -15.01
C MET A 206 12.67 -1.26 -15.31
N GLY A 207 13.55 -0.52 -16.00
CA GLY A 207 14.77 -1.10 -16.55
C GLY A 207 14.46 -2.28 -17.48
N ASP A 208 15.13 -3.40 -17.25
CA ASP A 208 14.97 -4.64 -18.02
C ASP A 208 13.91 -5.59 -17.47
N TRP A 209 13.19 -5.21 -16.42
CA TRP A 209 12.25 -6.06 -15.74
C TRP A 209 10.81 -5.59 -15.88
N TRP A 210 9.91 -6.55 -16.04
CA TRP A 210 8.47 -6.41 -15.84
C TRP A 210 8.12 -6.75 -14.40
N TYR A 211 7.19 -5.99 -13.83
CA TYR A 211 6.68 -6.19 -12.47
C TYR A 211 5.17 -6.30 -12.52
N LEU A 212 4.66 -7.35 -11.88
CA LEU A 212 3.25 -7.56 -11.62
C LEU A 212 3.01 -7.31 -10.14
N VAL A 213 2.31 -6.25 -9.80
CA VAL A 213 1.88 -5.94 -8.44
C VAL A 213 0.45 -6.39 -8.26
N PHE A 214 0.12 -6.89 -7.10
CA PHE A 214 -1.24 -7.29 -6.72
C PHE A 214 -1.39 -7.35 -5.21
N SER A 215 -2.63 -7.27 -4.71
CA SER A 215 -2.96 -7.51 -3.32
C SER A 215 -3.69 -8.83 -3.14
N GLU A 216 -3.47 -9.50 -2.00
CA GLU A 216 -4.14 -10.75 -1.66
C GLU A 216 -4.60 -10.72 -0.20
N TYR A 217 -5.72 -11.35 0.10
CA TYR A 217 -6.32 -11.37 1.43
C TYR A 217 -6.48 -12.78 2.04
N SER A 218 -5.98 -13.80 1.35
CA SER A 218 -6.13 -15.20 1.75
C SER A 218 -4.93 -15.77 2.52
N ASP A 219 -3.84 -15.02 2.60
CA ASP A 219 -2.62 -15.37 3.34
C ASP A 219 -2.24 -14.24 4.29
N GLY A 220 -1.47 -13.26 3.83
CA GLY A 220 -0.92 -12.20 4.69
C GLY A 220 -1.66 -10.86 4.64
N ASN A 221 -2.68 -10.71 3.79
CA ASN A 221 -3.30 -9.42 3.48
C ASN A 221 -2.26 -8.36 3.06
N LYS A 222 -1.44 -8.70 2.07
CA LYS A 222 -0.31 -7.87 1.63
C LYS A 222 -0.43 -7.45 0.18
N THR A 223 0.16 -6.31 -0.15
CA THR A 223 0.48 -5.96 -1.53
C THR A 223 1.83 -6.59 -1.88
N ARG A 224 1.80 -7.47 -2.89
CA ARG A 224 2.94 -8.28 -3.33
C ARG A 224 3.35 -7.93 -4.74
N TYR A 225 4.55 -8.36 -5.15
CA TYR A 225 4.97 -8.28 -6.54
C TYR A 225 5.63 -9.56 -7.04
N ARG A 226 5.64 -9.68 -8.35
CA ARG A 226 6.41 -10.67 -9.11
C ARG A 226 7.23 -9.94 -10.15
N MET A 227 8.32 -10.54 -10.58
CA MET A 227 9.20 -9.96 -11.59
C MET A 227 9.48 -10.94 -12.73
N SER A 228 9.69 -10.41 -13.94
CA SER A 228 9.97 -11.21 -15.12
C SER A 228 10.75 -10.41 -16.16
N ARG A 229 11.45 -11.10 -17.08
CA ARG A 229 12.06 -10.48 -18.27
C ARG A 229 11.07 -10.31 -19.41
N SER A 230 9.88 -10.90 -19.32
CA SER A 230 8.82 -10.83 -20.34
C SER A 230 7.49 -10.45 -19.70
N ILE A 231 6.67 -9.69 -20.42
CA ILE A 231 5.30 -9.32 -20.01
C ILE A 231 4.42 -10.56 -19.73
N ASN A 232 4.70 -11.67 -20.37
CA ASN A 232 3.96 -12.92 -20.23
C ASN A 232 4.60 -13.92 -19.25
N GLY A 233 5.60 -13.50 -18.48
CA GLY A 233 6.34 -14.37 -17.56
C GLY A 233 7.47 -15.18 -18.25
N PRO A 234 8.02 -16.22 -17.62
CA PRO A 234 7.60 -16.72 -16.31
C PRO A 234 7.84 -15.72 -15.19
N TRP A 235 6.92 -15.69 -14.21
CA TRP A 235 6.97 -14.78 -13.08
C TRP A 235 7.81 -15.35 -11.93
N ILE A 236 8.81 -14.61 -11.52
CA ILE A 236 9.73 -14.94 -10.42
C ILE A 236 9.19 -14.32 -9.13
N THR A 237 9.16 -15.10 -8.05
CA THR A 237 8.89 -14.62 -6.69
C THR A 237 10.22 -14.27 -6.03
N PRO A 238 10.52 -13.00 -5.72
CA PRO A 238 11.71 -12.65 -4.94
C PRO A 238 11.57 -13.11 -3.49
N ALA A 239 12.69 -13.17 -2.76
CA ALA A 239 12.70 -13.60 -1.36
C ALA A 239 11.90 -12.65 -0.45
N ASP A 240 11.92 -11.35 -0.74
CA ASP A 240 11.00 -10.35 -0.19
C ASP A 240 10.10 -9.88 -1.32
N ASP A 241 8.88 -10.40 -1.37
CA ASP A 241 7.92 -10.20 -2.45
C ASP A 241 6.82 -9.20 -2.11
N SER A 242 6.98 -8.45 -1.01
CA SER A 242 6.01 -7.45 -0.56
C SER A 242 6.67 -6.09 -0.35
N PHE A 243 5.88 -5.03 -0.46
CA PHE A 243 6.36 -3.66 -0.23
C PHE A 243 6.24 -3.26 1.25
N ASP A 244 5.39 -3.97 1.99
CA ASP A 244 5.07 -3.67 3.37
C ASP A 244 4.51 -4.92 4.09
N GLY A 245 4.12 -4.74 5.35
CA GLY A 245 3.32 -5.69 6.10
C GLY A 245 1.81 -5.56 5.82
N ARG A 246 1.00 -6.17 6.69
CA ARG A 246 -0.47 -6.15 6.61
C ARG A 246 -1.09 -4.75 6.71
N ALA A 247 -0.42 -3.80 7.35
CA ALA A 247 -0.93 -2.45 7.53
C ALA A 247 -0.73 -1.54 6.29
N TYR A 248 -0.67 -2.13 5.10
CA TYR A 248 -0.60 -1.41 3.83
C TYR A 248 -1.21 -2.27 2.73
N TYR A 249 -2.31 -1.82 2.12
CA TYR A 249 -3.10 -2.68 1.26
C TYR A 249 -3.60 -1.99 -0.01
N ALA A 250 -4.02 -2.81 -0.99
CA ALA A 250 -4.66 -2.45 -2.25
C ALA A 250 -3.83 -1.46 -3.08
N ALA A 251 -2.51 -1.58 -3.03
CA ALA A 251 -1.65 -0.58 -3.66
C ALA A 251 -1.46 -0.83 -5.16
N ARG A 252 -1.45 0.28 -5.91
CA ARG A 252 -1.08 0.38 -7.33
C ARG A 252 -0.05 1.46 -7.53
N THR A 253 0.63 1.43 -8.67
CA THR A 253 1.68 2.39 -9.00
C THR A 253 1.25 3.37 -10.06
N ALA A 254 1.85 4.57 -10.05
CA ALA A 254 1.86 5.49 -11.18
C ALA A 254 3.25 6.05 -11.40
N PHE A 255 3.51 6.48 -12.63
CA PHE A 255 4.75 7.12 -13.05
C PHE A 255 4.44 8.53 -13.53
N ASP A 256 5.10 9.55 -12.96
CA ASP A 256 4.85 10.96 -13.29
C ASP A 256 5.79 11.52 -14.37
N GLY A 257 6.62 10.67 -14.96
CA GLY A 257 7.67 11.03 -15.91
C GLY A 257 9.08 10.93 -15.29
N GLU A 258 9.20 10.95 -13.96
CA GLU A 258 10.46 10.88 -13.24
C GLU A 258 10.48 9.77 -12.18
N ARG A 259 9.43 9.70 -11.36
CA ARG A 259 9.33 8.79 -10.22
C ARG A 259 8.20 7.80 -10.43
N ARG A 260 8.43 6.57 -9.98
CA ARG A 260 7.34 5.59 -9.83
C ARG A 260 6.98 5.47 -8.35
N VAL A 261 5.74 5.73 -8.06
CA VAL A 261 5.23 5.76 -6.69
C VAL A 261 4.12 4.73 -6.54
N LEU A 262 4.15 3.99 -5.46
CA LEU A 262 3.14 3.03 -5.03
C LEU A 262 2.16 3.73 -4.09
N PHE A 263 0.86 3.52 -4.31
CA PHE A 263 -0.23 4.20 -3.61
C PHE A 263 -1.15 3.19 -2.98
N GLY A 264 -1.11 3.09 -1.67
CA GLY A 264 -1.95 2.21 -0.87
C GLY A 264 -2.55 2.94 0.34
N TRP A 265 -3.34 2.23 1.10
CA TRP A 265 -3.94 2.76 2.31
C TRP A 265 -3.56 1.93 3.55
N VAL A 266 -3.40 2.64 4.66
CA VAL A 266 -3.16 2.08 5.99
C VAL A 266 -4.51 1.85 6.65
N PRO A 267 -4.93 0.59 6.93
CA PRO A 267 -6.25 0.27 7.44
C PRO A 267 -6.50 0.88 8.82
N THR A 268 -7.76 1.15 9.10
CA THR A 268 -8.20 1.53 10.44
C THR A 268 -8.49 0.31 11.30
N ARG A 269 -8.67 0.54 12.61
CA ARG A 269 -9.10 -0.47 13.58
C ARG A 269 -10.55 -0.24 13.98
N ASP A 270 -11.29 -1.30 14.17
CA ASP A 270 -12.62 -1.24 14.76
C ASP A 270 -12.54 -0.67 16.19
N GLU A 271 -13.47 0.21 16.54
CA GLU A 271 -13.47 0.90 17.84
C GLU A 271 -12.16 1.62 18.21
N GLY A 272 -11.21 1.76 17.26
CA GLY A 272 -9.94 2.47 17.46
C GLY A 272 -9.01 1.82 18.50
N GLY A 273 -9.06 0.51 18.68
CA GLY A 273 -8.23 -0.23 19.63
C GLY A 273 -7.27 -1.24 18.97
N ASP A 274 -6.06 -1.38 19.49
CA ASP A 274 -5.08 -2.36 18.98
C ASP A 274 -5.58 -3.81 18.97
N PRO A 275 -6.39 -4.29 19.96
CA PRO A 275 -6.95 -5.63 19.93
C PRO A 275 -8.03 -5.85 18.87
N SER A 276 -8.53 -4.79 18.27
CA SER A 276 -9.68 -4.84 17.36
C SER A 276 -9.29 -5.27 15.95
N SER A 277 -10.29 -5.70 15.17
CA SER A 277 -10.12 -6.10 13.79
C SER A 277 -9.74 -4.93 12.90
N TYR A 278 -9.01 -5.22 11.83
CA TYR A 278 -8.79 -4.24 10.76
C TYR A 278 -10.08 -4.03 9.98
N LEU A 279 -10.34 -2.77 9.63
CA LEU A 279 -11.43 -2.35 8.76
C LEU A 279 -10.89 -1.95 7.39
N TRP A 280 -11.70 -2.16 6.37
CA TRP A 280 -11.41 -1.67 5.02
C TRP A 280 -11.34 -0.15 4.98
N GLY A 281 -10.39 0.39 4.19
CA GLY A 281 -10.13 1.81 4.08
C GLY A 281 -9.40 2.41 5.28
N GLY A 282 -8.83 3.57 5.07
CA GLY A 282 -8.04 4.26 6.08
C GLY A 282 -7.37 5.51 5.56
N THR A 283 -6.09 5.62 5.82
CA THR A 283 -5.25 6.77 5.50
C THR A 283 -4.36 6.44 4.30
N PHE A 284 -4.34 7.30 3.31
CA PHE A 284 -3.51 7.17 2.13
C PHE A 284 -2.03 7.40 2.46
N MET A 285 -1.16 6.58 1.87
CA MET A 285 0.27 6.69 2.02
C MET A 285 1.02 6.39 0.72
N PRO A 286 1.90 7.29 0.23
CA PRO A 286 2.76 7.04 -0.91
C PRO A 286 4.08 6.38 -0.50
N LEU A 287 4.56 5.44 -1.32
CA LEU A 287 5.91 4.86 -1.23
C LEU A 287 6.60 4.98 -2.59
N GLU A 288 7.72 5.68 -2.66
CA GLU A 288 8.50 5.74 -3.90
C GLU A 288 9.26 4.43 -4.11
N ILE A 289 9.13 3.84 -5.29
CA ILE A 289 9.77 2.55 -5.63
C ILE A 289 11.23 2.76 -5.97
N VAL A 290 12.08 1.92 -5.39
CA VAL A 290 13.51 1.83 -5.68
C VAL A 290 13.81 0.47 -6.31
N GLN A 291 14.42 0.47 -7.50
CA GLN A 291 14.89 -0.76 -8.14
C GLN A 291 16.33 -1.04 -7.70
N ARG A 292 16.57 -2.19 -7.09
CA ARG A 292 17.90 -2.64 -6.69
C ARG A 292 18.68 -3.19 -7.89
N ALA A 293 19.98 -3.34 -7.74
CA ALA A 293 20.86 -3.80 -8.84
C ALA A 293 20.51 -5.19 -9.37
N ASP A 294 19.93 -6.05 -8.56
CA ASP A 294 19.46 -7.39 -8.94
C ASP A 294 18.06 -7.40 -9.58
N GLY A 295 17.43 -6.23 -9.65
CA GLY A 295 16.08 -6.03 -10.16
C GLY A 295 14.98 -6.19 -9.11
N THR A 296 15.30 -6.58 -7.87
CA THR A 296 14.29 -6.57 -6.80
C THR A 296 13.89 -5.15 -6.42
N LEU A 297 12.71 -4.98 -5.81
CA LEU A 297 12.16 -3.69 -5.46
C LEU A 297 12.27 -3.42 -3.96
N GLY A 298 12.67 -2.20 -3.64
CA GLY A 298 12.55 -1.59 -2.33
C GLY A 298 11.64 -0.35 -2.40
N THR A 299 11.48 0.32 -1.27
CA THR A 299 10.69 1.55 -1.18
C THR A 299 11.36 2.58 -0.27
N LYS A 300 11.13 3.84 -0.56
CA LYS A 300 11.52 4.96 0.29
C LYS A 300 10.34 5.95 0.46
N LEU A 301 10.44 6.79 1.48
CA LEU A 301 9.57 7.97 1.58
C LEU A 301 9.90 8.91 0.41
N PRO A 302 8.92 9.43 -0.35
CA PRO A 302 9.19 10.44 -1.38
C PRO A 302 9.93 11.65 -0.79
N ASP A 303 11.03 12.06 -1.42
CA ASP A 303 11.90 13.12 -0.88
C ASP A 303 11.15 14.46 -0.72
N SER A 304 10.13 14.71 -1.53
CA SER A 304 9.27 15.88 -1.42
C SER A 304 8.51 15.98 -0.09
N MET A 305 8.30 14.86 0.60
CA MET A 305 7.64 14.84 1.91
C MET A 305 8.56 15.26 3.06
N LEU A 306 9.87 15.24 2.87
CA LEU A 306 10.83 15.63 3.91
C LEU A 306 10.63 17.09 4.33
N GLY A 307 10.24 17.95 3.39
CA GLY A 307 9.96 19.36 3.65
C GLY A 307 8.69 19.65 4.46
N ALA A 308 7.87 18.64 4.75
CA ALA A 308 6.70 18.79 5.61
C ALA A 308 7.07 18.96 7.08
N PHE A 309 8.24 18.48 7.49
CA PHE A 309 8.69 18.54 8.87
C PHE A 309 9.45 19.85 9.17
N GLY A 310 9.42 20.28 10.44
CA GLY A 310 10.12 21.46 10.91
C GLY A 310 11.64 21.29 10.94
N GLU A 311 12.31 22.20 11.64
CA GLU A 311 13.77 22.14 11.80
C GLU A 311 14.19 20.88 12.57
N ALA A 312 15.11 20.12 11.98
CA ALA A 312 15.64 18.92 12.58
C ALA A 312 16.59 19.25 13.75
N LYS A 313 16.33 18.65 14.89
CA LYS A 313 17.19 18.72 16.08
C LYS A 313 18.15 17.55 16.07
N ALA A 314 19.45 17.84 16.09
CA ALA A 314 20.48 16.82 16.18
C ALA A 314 20.46 16.13 17.55
N VAL A 315 20.66 14.82 17.54
CA VAL A 315 20.98 14.01 18.73
C VAL A 315 22.49 13.78 18.74
N GLU A 316 23.11 13.91 19.90
CA GLU A 316 24.55 13.61 20.03
C GLU A 316 24.82 12.13 19.65
N ALA A 317 25.92 11.90 18.94
CA ALA A 317 26.34 10.56 18.58
C ALA A 317 26.62 9.72 19.84
N PHE A 318 26.24 8.45 19.82
CA PHE A 318 26.37 7.53 20.96
C PHE A 318 26.69 6.11 20.53
N GLU A 319 27.14 5.34 21.49
CA GLU A 319 27.36 3.89 21.32
C GLU A 319 26.62 3.14 22.43
N LEU A 320 25.88 2.11 22.04
CA LEU A 320 25.26 1.12 22.94
C LEU A 320 26.00 -0.18 22.85
N SER A 321 26.34 -0.79 23.98
CA SER A 321 26.98 -2.10 24.01
C SER A 321 26.42 -2.97 25.12
N CYS A 322 26.12 -4.23 24.79
CA CYS A 322 25.51 -5.19 25.69
C CYS A 322 26.00 -6.61 25.36
N GLU A 323 26.63 -7.29 26.32
CA GLU A 323 27.08 -8.67 26.12
C GLU A 323 25.91 -9.65 26.04
N SER A 324 24.84 -9.38 26.75
CA SER A 324 23.62 -10.19 26.77
C SER A 324 22.42 -9.38 27.21
N GLY A 325 21.30 -9.51 26.51
CA GLY A 325 20.05 -8.82 26.79
C GLY A 325 19.88 -7.58 25.92
N LYS A 326 19.28 -6.53 26.49
CA LYS A 326 18.88 -5.31 25.76
C LYS A 326 19.30 -4.06 26.51
N VAL A 327 19.85 -3.10 25.80
CA VAL A 327 20.17 -1.77 26.33
C VAL A 327 19.58 -0.72 25.40
N GLU A 328 19.20 0.42 25.96
CA GLU A 328 18.58 1.51 25.20
C GLU A 328 19.23 2.88 25.46
N HIS A 329 19.02 3.75 24.48
CA HIS A 329 19.31 5.17 24.55
C HIS A 329 18.06 5.97 24.19
N VAL A 330 17.61 6.83 25.09
CA VAL A 330 16.44 7.70 24.87
C VAL A 330 16.87 8.86 23.97
N LEU A 331 16.26 8.96 22.79
CA LEU A 331 16.52 10.04 21.82
C LEU A 331 15.71 11.29 22.14
N ALA A 332 14.47 11.09 22.61
CA ALA A 332 13.59 12.14 23.08
C ALA A 332 12.60 11.57 24.11
N VAL A 333 12.34 12.30 25.18
CA VAL A 333 11.30 11.98 26.16
C VAL A 333 9.92 12.38 25.67
N ASP A 334 9.86 13.34 24.76
CA ASP A 334 8.66 13.84 24.09
C ASP A 334 9.03 14.29 22.66
N ALA A 335 8.66 13.49 21.68
CA ALA A 335 8.82 13.81 20.26
C ALA A 335 7.55 14.42 19.63
N GLY A 336 6.46 14.49 20.41
CA GLY A 336 5.15 14.91 19.93
C GLY A 336 4.38 13.81 19.24
N SER A 337 3.27 14.18 18.59
CA SER A 337 2.41 13.23 17.88
C SER A 337 2.74 13.06 16.39
N THR A 338 3.52 13.98 15.82
CA THR A 338 3.91 13.96 14.41
C THR A 338 5.38 14.38 14.31
N TYR A 339 6.22 13.43 13.89
CA TYR A 339 7.67 13.66 13.80
C TYR A 339 8.31 12.69 12.81
N MET A 340 9.52 13.05 12.40
CA MET A 340 10.43 12.18 11.66
C MET A 340 11.74 12.03 12.44
N LEU A 341 12.15 10.79 12.68
CA LEU A 341 13.48 10.42 13.17
C LEU A 341 14.30 9.95 11.97
N GLU A 342 15.52 10.41 11.84
CA GLU A 342 16.54 9.83 10.98
C GLU A 342 17.76 9.47 11.81
N ALA A 343 18.40 8.34 11.50
CA ALA A 343 19.62 7.92 12.16
C ALA A 343 20.47 7.02 11.22
N ASP A 344 21.77 7.27 11.23
CA ASP A 344 22.73 6.35 10.64
C ASP A 344 23.29 5.45 11.75
N ILE A 345 23.13 4.14 11.58
CA ILE A 345 23.55 3.15 12.57
C ILE A 345 24.58 2.17 11.99
N GLU A 346 25.52 1.78 12.81
CA GLU A 346 26.44 0.68 12.53
C GLU A 346 26.28 -0.39 13.61
N LEU A 347 26.23 -1.64 13.18
CA LEU A 347 26.14 -2.78 14.08
C LEU A 347 27.48 -3.52 14.08
N ALA A 348 27.97 -3.89 15.27
CA ALA A 348 29.22 -4.60 15.43
C ALA A 348 29.05 -5.76 16.43
N GLY A 349 29.98 -6.73 16.33
CA GLY A 349 29.92 -7.95 17.10
C GLY A 349 28.79 -8.86 16.65
N ASP A 350 28.29 -9.66 17.59
CA ASP A 350 27.18 -10.60 17.32
C ASP A 350 25.81 -9.98 17.63
N ALA A 351 25.60 -8.71 17.25
CA ALA A 351 24.34 -8.03 17.48
C ALA A 351 23.15 -8.89 17.00
N ALA A 352 22.25 -9.24 17.91
CA ALA A 352 21.09 -10.03 17.58
C ALA A 352 20.00 -9.19 16.90
N GLY A 353 20.05 -7.88 17.12
CA GLY A 353 19.11 -6.95 16.52
C GLY A 353 19.15 -5.56 17.15
N PHE A 354 18.33 -4.70 16.61
CA PHE A 354 18.05 -3.37 17.17
C PHE A 354 16.55 -3.08 17.13
N SER A 355 16.11 -2.08 17.87
CA SER A 355 14.73 -1.59 17.74
C SER A 355 14.66 -0.07 17.82
N VAL A 356 13.65 0.49 17.19
CA VAL A 356 13.20 1.85 17.42
C VAL A 356 11.90 1.79 18.22
N LYS A 357 11.95 2.28 19.44
CA LYS A 357 10.77 2.44 20.30
C LYS A 357 10.08 3.76 19.99
N LEU A 358 8.76 3.78 20.07
CA LEU A 358 7.92 4.97 19.87
C LEU A 358 6.75 4.95 20.84
N ALA A 359 6.18 6.15 21.07
CA ALA A 359 5.10 6.38 22.03
C ALA A 359 5.42 5.79 23.43
N GLU A 360 6.67 5.88 23.83
CA GLU A 360 7.16 5.34 25.09
C GLU A 360 6.74 6.20 26.26
N ASP A 361 6.25 5.54 27.32
CA ASP A 361 6.06 6.14 28.62
C ASP A 361 7.30 5.90 29.50
N ALA A 362 7.97 6.99 29.86
CA ALA A 362 9.26 6.93 30.54
C ALA A 362 9.18 6.33 31.96
N GLU A 363 8.01 6.36 32.62
CA GLU A 363 7.85 5.81 33.96
C GLU A 363 7.63 4.29 33.93
N SER A 364 6.77 3.81 33.05
CA SER A 364 6.40 2.40 32.94
C SER A 364 7.27 1.60 31.97
N GLY A 365 7.96 2.28 31.04
CA GLY A 365 8.69 1.64 29.94
C GLY A 365 7.80 1.00 28.88
N LEU A 366 6.47 1.23 28.94
CA LEU A 366 5.53 0.74 27.95
C LEU A 366 5.71 1.54 26.64
N ALA A 367 5.83 0.83 25.52
CA ALA A 367 6.07 1.43 24.22
C ALA A 367 5.53 0.54 23.10
N TYR A 368 5.54 1.05 21.87
CA TYR A 368 5.61 0.21 20.68
C TYR A 368 7.06 0.17 20.18
N GLU A 369 7.40 -0.86 19.42
CA GLU A 369 8.71 -0.93 18.80
C GLU A 369 8.67 -1.55 17.40
N PHE A 370 9.44 -0.97 16.49
CA PHE A 370 9.89 -1.65 15.30
C PHE A 370 11.19 -2.38 15.63
N ARG A 371 11.17 -3.70 15.52
CA ARG A 371 12.29 -4.55 15.87
C ARG A 371 12.89 -5.19 14.64
N ALA A 372 14.17 -4.95 14.43
CA ALA A 372 14.99 -5.70 13.47
C ALA A 372 15.61 -6.89 14.17
N ASN A 373 15.07 -8.08 13.94
CA ASN A 373 15.63 -9.35 14.44
C ASN A 373 16.59 -9.89 13.38
N LEU A 374 17.87 -9.67 13.56
CA LEU A 374 18.90 -10.02 12.58
C LEU A 374 19.19 -11.52 12.50
N ARG A 375 18.99 -12.26 13.61
CA ARG A 375 19.15 -13.73 13.65
C ARG A 375 18.08 -14.43 12.82
N GLU A 376 16.88 -13.85 12.76
CA GLU A 376 15.76 -14.39 11.98
C GLU A 376 15.58 -13.70 10.63
N GLY A 377 16.34 -12.64 10.35
CA GLY A 377 16.24 -11.88 9.10
C GLY A 377 14.87 -11.21 8.95
N ARG A 378 14.34 -10.60 10.03
CA ARG A 378 12.98 -10.07 10.08
C ARG A 378 12.90 -8.68 10.69
N LEU A 379 12.11 -7.81 10.07
CA LEU A 379 11.61 -6.56 10.63
C LEU A 379 10.18 -6.76 11.06
N GLU A 380 9.84 -6.41 12.31
CA GLU A 380 8.50 -6.58 12.86
C GLU A 380 8.06 -5.37 13.69
N PHE A 381 6.75 -5.13 13.76
CA PHE A 381 6.14 -4.17 14.68
C PHE A 381 5.50 -4.90 15.86
N THR A 382 5.83 -4.47 17.09
CA THR A 382 5.36 -5.11 18.31
C THR A 382 5.18 -4.12 19.45
N ALA A 383 4.63 -4.57 20.58
CA ALA A 383 4.55 -3.79 21.82
C ALA A 383 5.70 -4.18 22.77
N ALA A 384 6.17 -3.23 23.58
CA ALA A 384 7.17 -3.43 24.62
C ALA A 384 6.56 -3.05 26.00
N PRO A 385 6.44 -3.97 26.97
CA PRO A 385 6.65 -5.42 26.83
C PRO A 385 5.64 -6.05 25.88
N GLN A 386 6.01 -7.19 25.33
CA GLN A 386 5.18 -7.90 24.37
C GLN A 386 4.02 -8.61 25.06
N TYR A 387 2.81 -8.27 24.69
CA TYR A 387 1.59 -8.93 25.18
C TYR A 387 1.19 -10.07 24.24
N PRO A 388 0.77 -11.23 24.75
CA PRO A 388 0.35 -12.37 23.93
C PRO A 388 -0.76 -12.03 22.93
N TRP A 389 -1.75 -11.23 23.31
CA TRP A 389 -2.85 -10.81 22.45
C TRP A 389 -2.37 -9.89 21.32
N PHE A 390 -1.32 -9.10 21.55
CA PHE A 390 -0.79 -8.20 20.54
C PHE A 390 -0.27 -8.99 19.33
N GLN A 391 0.48 -10.06 19.55
CA GLN A 391 0.95 -10.92 18.46
C GLN A 391 -0.20 -11.53 17.67
N VAL A 392 -1.21 -12.08 18.36
CA VAL A 392 -2.35 -12.73 17.69
C VAL A 392 -3.15 -11.75 16.84
N ASN A 393 -3.38 -10.54 17.33
CA ASN A 393 -4.20 -9.53 16.63
C ASN A 393 -3.39 -8.68 15.65
N ASN A 394 -2.07 -8.77 15.68
CA ASN A 394 -1.16 -8.00 14.82
C ASN A 394 -0.27 -8.88 13.93
N MET A 395 -0.68 -10.11 13.67
CA MET A 395 -0.02 -10.96 12.66
C MET A 395 0.04 -10.27 11.30
N GLY A 396 1.16 -10.42 10.61
CA GLY A 396 1.39 -9.82 9.30
C GLY A 396 2.02 -8.42 9.36
N LEU A 397 2.27 -7.88 10.56
CA LEU A 397 3.06 -6.66 10.76
C LEU A 397 4.56 -7.02 10.83
N GLU A 398 5.00 -7.78 9.85
CA GLU A 398 6.40 -8.19 9.68
C GLU A 398 6.72 -8.38 8.20
N ARG A 399 8.01 -8.27 7.89
CA ARG A 399 8.56 -8.61 6.58
C ARG A 399 10.02 -9.06 6.68
N PRO A 400 10.56 -9.74 5.64
CA PRO A 400 11.97 -10.08 5.57
C PRO A 400 12.85 -8.82 5.64
N LEU A 401 13.96 -8.92 6.38
CA LEU A 401 15.01 -7.92 6.41
C LEU A 401 16.35 -8.62 6.23
N PHE A 402 16.88 -8.58 5.01
CA PHE A 402 18.17 -9.18 4.65
C PHE A 402 19.29 -8.19 4.92
N PHE A 403 19.62 -8.06 6.18
CA PHE A 403 20.60 -7.14 6.69
C PHE A 403 21.96 -7.84 6.74
N LYS A 404 22.95 -7.30 6.09
CA LYS A 404 24.28 -7.94 6.06
C LYS A 404 25.20 -7.49 7.19
N GLY A 405 24.70 -6.85 8.23
CA GLY A 405 25.41 -6.56 9.48
C GLY A 405 26.72 -5.76 9.39
N GLU A 406 27.22 -5.49 8.20
CA GLU A 406 28.46 -4.75 7.96
C GLU A 406 28.11 -3.45 7.20
N GLY A 407 28.64 -2.33 7.70
CA GLY A 407 28.43 -1.00 7.13
C GLY A 407 27.40 -0.16 7.88
N THR A 408 27.20 1.06 7.38
CA THR A 408 26.24 2.01 7.91
C THR A 408 24.88 1.76 7.28
N HIS A 409 23.84 1.71 8.11
CA HIS A 409 22.45 1.55 7.69
C HIS A 409 21.66 2.78 8.06
N HIS A 410 20.82 3.23 7.14
CA HIS A 410 19.95 4.38 7.36
C HIS A 410 18.60 3.93 7.90
N VAL A 411 18.23 4.47 9.05
CA VAL A 411 16.93 4.25 9.71
C VAL A 411 16.14 5.54 9.68
N ARG A 412 14.94 5.51 9.09
CA ARG A 412 13.98 6.61 9.14
C ARG A 412 12.68 6.12 9.75
N LEU A 413 12.16 6.84 10.74
CA LEU A 413 10.84 6.60 11.30
C LEU A 413 9.99 7.84 11.10
N VAL A 414 8.85 7.70 10.44
CA VAL A 414 7.83 8.74 10.31
C VAL A 414 6.65 8.36 11.19
N VAL A 415 6.29 9.24 12.10
CA VAL A 415 5.07 9.09 12.93
C VAL A 415 4.13 10.23 12.59
N ASP A 416 2.88 9.89 12.26
CA ASP A 416 1.82 10.85 12.01
C ASP A 416 0.55 10.40 12.75
N ASP A 417 0.40 10.91 13.96
CA ASP A 417 -0.61 10.57 14.94
C ASP A 417 -0.61 9.04 15.24
N ASP A 418 -1.57 8.28 14.79
CA ASP A 418 -1.71 6.84 15.05
C ASP A 418 -1.08 5.94 13.98
N ILE A 419 -0.34 6.51 13.04
CA ILE A 419 0.41 5.76 12.01
C ILE A 419 1.91 5.95 12.22
N ALA A 420 2.64 4.87 12.16
CA ALA A 420 4.10 4.88 12.12
C ALA A 420 4.60 4.06 10.93
N THR A 421 5.60 4.61 10.24
CA THR A 421 6.29 3.96 9.13
C THR A 421 7.78 3.98 9.40
N ILE A 422 8.40 2.81 9.51
CA ILE A 422 9.85 2.71 9.52
C ILE A 422 10.39 2.37 8.13
N PHE A 423 11.53 2.91 7.81
CA PHE A 423 12.38 2.48 6.71
C PHE A 423 13.74 2.08 7.30
N VAL A 424 14.17 0.88 6.98
CA VAL A 424 15.55 0.42 7.21
C VAL A 424 16.16 0.26 5.84
N ASP A 425 17.03 1.17 5.47
CA ASP A 425 17.48 1.37 4.08
C ASP A 425 16.27 1.55 3.13
N ASP A 426 16.02 0.59 2.25
CA ASP A 426 14.88 0.60 1.33
C ASP A 426 13.76 -0.40 1.69
N VAL A 427 13.72 -0.84 2.95
CA VAL A 427 12.70 -1.76 3.49
C VAL A 427 11.74 -1.00 4.38
N ALA A 428 10.50 -0.80 3.94
CA ALA A 428 9.46 -0.12 4.70
C ALA A 428 8.59 -1.09 5.51
N LEU A 429 8.11 -0.66 6.66
CA LEU A 429 7.07 -1.33 7.43
C LEU A 429 6.16 -0.30 8.08
N ASN A 430 4.86 -0.40 7.79
CA ASN A 430 3.82 0.43 8.38
C ASN A 430 3.13 -0.26 9.54
N ALA A 431 2.66 0.55 10.47
CA ALA A 431 1.75 0.12 11.52
C ALA A 431 0.77 1.22 11.90
N ARG A 432 -0.46 0.84 12.21
CA ARG A 432 -1.39 1.70 12.96
C ARG A 432 -1.40 1.24 14.42
N PHE A 433 -1.22 2.19 15.34
CA PHE A 433 -1.14 1.95 16.77
C PHE A 433 -2.08 2.91 17.53
N CYS A 434 -2.95 2.36 18.36
CA CYS A 434 -4.06 3.13 18.94
C CYS A 434 -3.88 3.40 20.43
N ASN A 435 -3.24 2.48 21.19
CA ASN A 435 -3.18 2.53 22.66
C ASN A 435 -1.86 3.17 23.13
N LYS A 436 -1.57 4.40 22.65
CA LYS A 436 -0.36 5.16 23.05
C LYS A 436 -0.23 5.26 24.55
N LYS A 437 1.00 5.12 25.07
CA LYS A 437 1.30 5.21 26.50
C LYS A 437 2.05 6.51 26.82
N GLY A 438 2.90 6.97 25.92
CA GLY A 438 3.69 8.18 26.05
C GLY A 438 4.00 8.80 24.69
N GLN A 439 5.05 9.62 24.65
CA GLN A 439 5.56 10.28 23.45
C GLN A 439 7.08 10.13 23.29
N GLY A 440 7.69 9.24 24.08
CA GLY A 440 9.12 8.97 24.03
C GLY A 440 9.55 8.21 22.79
N VAL A 441 10.81 8.39 22.40
CA VAL A 441 11.49 7.70 21.31
C VAL A 441 12.86 7.26 21.79
N ALA A 442 13.19 5.98 21.53
CA ALA A 442 14.46 5.41 21.91
C ALA A 442 15.00 4.45 20.86
N LEU A 443 16.32 4.32 20.80
CA LEU A 443 17.04 3.26 20.08
C LEU A 443 17.52 2.20 21.05
N THR A 444 17.47 0.95 20.64
CA THR A 444 17.95 -0.18 21.47
C THR A 444 18.83 -1.10 20.64
N VAL A 445 19.75 -1.79 21.33
CA VAL A 445 20.48 -2.95 20.78
C VAL A 445 20.20 -4.18 21.64
N THR A 446 20.09 -5.31 20.98
CA THR A 446 19.97 -6.64 21.63
C THR A 446 21.23 -7.42 21.31
N ASP A 447 22.00 -7.80 22.33
CA ASP A 447 23.33 -8.38 22.28
C ASP A 447 24.25 -7.56 21.32
N GLY A 448 25.54 -7.54 21.52
CA GLY A 448 26.47 -6.81 20.64
C GLY A 448 26.49 -5.30 20.82
N THR A 449 26.84 -4.57 19.78
CA THR A 449 27.09 -3.11 19.81
C THR A 449 26.35 -2.42 18.66
N LEU A 450 25.76 -1.25 18.96
CA LEU A 450 25.19 -0.32 18.01
C LEU A 450 25.86 1.04 18.18
N LYS A 451 26.42 1.58 17.13
CA LYS A 451 26.85 2.98 17.02
C LYS A 451 25.78 3.76 16.26
N CYS A 452 25.44 4.92 16.77
CA CYS A 452 24.49 5.83 16.14
C CYS A 452 25.18 7.15 15.85
N GLU A 453 25.20 7.52 14.58
CA GLU A 453 25.72 8.79 14.10
C GLU A 453 24.63 9.54 13.33
N ASN A 454 24.78 10.85 13.22
CA ASN A 454 23.88 11.72 12.44
C ASN A 454 22.37 11.61 12.78
N ALA A 455 22.04 11.23 14.01
CA ALA A 455 20.64 11.14 14.40
C ALA A 455 19.98 12.52 14.51
N THR A 456 18.77 12.66 13.98
CA THR A 456 17.97 13.87 14.04
C THR A 456 16.51 13.57 14.28
N ILE A 457 15.82 14.48 14.97
CA ILE A 457 14.36 14.45 15.13
C ILE A 457 13.80 15.79 14.66
N ALA A 458 12.88 15.73 13.70
CA ALA A 458 12.12 16.89 13.19
C ALA A 458 10.64 16.68 13.51
N SER A 459 10.05 17.61 14.26
CA SER A 459 8.62 17.57 14.66
C SER A 459 7.80 18.58 13.86
N LEU A 460 6.47 18.36 13.80
CA LEU A 460 5.49 19.23 13.17
C LEU A 460 4.70 20.01 14.24
#